data_5a0679f2668b8f5764148de63e868e93
#
_entry.id   5a0679f2668b8f5764148de63e868e93
#
_cell.length_a   1.000
_cell.length_b   1.000
_cell.length_c   1.000
_cell.angle_alpha   90.00
_cell.angle_beta   90.00
_cell.angle_gamma   90.00
#
_symmetry.space_group_name_H-M   'P 1'
#
loop_
_entity.id
_entity.type
_entity.pdbx_description
1 polymer ?
#
loop_
_entity_poly.entity_id
_entity_poly.type
_entity_poly.pdbx_seq_one_letter_code
_entity_poly.pdbx_strand_id
1 'polypeptide(L)'
;MLDTINQFFGFTKTDYKELVNKGAIILDVRSKGEFAGGHIKGSINIPVDQLQNNLSKLQDKNKTIITCCASGMRSGSAKTILLNNGYTDVHNGGGWGSLNGKI
;
A
#
# COMPACT_ATOMS: atom_id res chain seq x y z
N MET A 1 -18.47 10.10 -21.02
CA MET A 1 -18.52 9.43 -20.56
C MET A 1 -18.30 8.68 -20.56
N LEU A 2 -18.25 8.53 -20.76
CA LEU A 2 -18.09 7.73 -20.51
C LEU A 2 -17.34 7.37 -20.47
N ASP A 3 -16.68 7.45 -20.50
CA ASP A 3 -16.17 6.94 -20.05
C ASP A 3 -16.07 7.04 -19.18
N THR A 4 -15.83 7.67 -19.23
CA THR A 4 -16.14 7.78 -18.12
C THR A 4 -16.81 6.87 -17.53
N ILE A 5 -17.39 6.38 -18.18
CA ILE A 5 -18.10 5.46 -17.72
C ILE A 5 -17.43 4.40 -17.24
N ASN A 6 -16.58 3.99 -17.86
CA ASN A 6 -15.92 3.02 -17.47
C ASN A 6 -15.38 3.23 -16.33
N GLN A 7 -14.94 4.22 -16.16
CA GLN A 7 -14.41 4.44 -15.14
C GLN A 7 -15.28 4.72 -14.15
N PHE A 8 -16.29 5.06 -14.30
CA PHE A 8 -17.09 5.36 -13.36
C PHE A 8 -17.75 4.31 -12.91
N PHE A 9 -17.78 3.48 -13.57
CA PHE A 9 -18.19 2.38 -13.04
C PHE A 9 -17.24 1.90 -12.13
N GLY A 10 -16.11 2.46 -12.07
CA GLY A 10 -15.24 2.18 -11.04
C GLY A 10 -14.65 0.85 -11.02
N PHE A 11 -14.64 0.22 -12.05
CA PHE A 11 -14.18 -1.11 -12.00
C PHE A 11 -12.88 -1.33 -12.67
N THR A 12 -12.12 -0.28 -12.88
CA THR A 12 -10.75 -0.41 -13.35
C THR A 12 -9.92 -1.00 -12.23
N LYS A 13 -9.31 -2.13 -12.45
CA LYS A 13 -8.45 -2.73 -11.46
C LYS A 13 -7.16 -1.96 -11.37
N THR A 14 -6.62 -1.86 -10.17
CA THR A 14 -5.30 -1.27 -9.96
C THR A 14 -4.24 -2.19 -10.57
N ASP A 15 -3.38 -1.63 -11.39
CA ASP A 15 -2.26 -2.36 -11.95
C ASP A 15 -1.04 -2.20 -11.04
N TYR A 16 -0.93 -3.09 -10.06
CA TYR A 16 0.13 -3.00 -9.06
C TYR A 16 1.52 -3.18 -9.68
N LYS A 17 1.63 -4.03 -10.69
CA LYS A 17 2.91 -4.23 -11.35
C LYS A 17 3.40 -2.93 -11.98
N GLU A 18 2.51 -2.20 -12.62
CA GLU A 18 2.88 -0.93 -13.22
C GLU A 18 3.28 0.09 -12.15
N LEU A 19 2.53 0.17 -11.06
CA LEU A 19 2.86 1.10 -9.99
C LEU A 19 4.25 0.81 -9.41
N VAL A 20 4.56 -0.46 -9.19
CA VAL A 20 5.87 -0.84 -8.67
C VAL A 20 6.96 -0.51 -9.68
N ASN A 21 6.72 -0.77 -10.96
CA ASN A 21 7.69 -0.44 -12.00
C ASN A 21 7.96 1.06 -12.10
N LYS A 22 6.99 1.88 -11.70
CA LYS A 22 7.14 3.33 -11.68
C LYS A 22 7.70 3.85 -10.36
N GLY A 23 8.07 2.95 -9.45
CA GLY A 23 8.74 3.35 -8.22
C GLY A 23 7.86 3.41 -6.99
N ALA A 24 6.66 2.86 -7.01
CA ALA A 24 5.81 2.85 -5.82
C ALA A 24 6.50 2.16 -4.65
N ILE A 25 6.24 2.66 -3.44
CA ILE A 25 6.72 2.05 -2.23
C ILE A 25 5.72 0.99 -1.80
N ILE A 26 6.19 -0.21 -1.49
CA ILE A 26 5.35 -1.22 -0.87
C ILE A 26 5.59 -1.13 0.63
N LEU A 27 4.54 -0.82 1.37
CA LEU A 27 4.59 -0.64 2.82
C LEU A 27 3.89 -1.81 3.49
N ASP A 28 4.68 -2.67 4.13
CA ASP A 28 4.16 -3.82 4.86
C ASP A 28 3.90 -3.38 6.30
N VAL A 29 2.64 -3.40 6.71
CA VAL A 29 2.25 -2.90 8.03
C VAL A 29 1.97 -4.02 9.03
N ARG A 30 2.50 -5.21 8.76
CA ARG A 30 2.46 -6.32 9.71
C ARG A 30 3.48 -6.11 10.81
N SER A 31 3.45 -6.97 11.81
CA SER A 31 4.45 -6.93 12.87
C SER A 31 5.85 -7.24 12.31
N LYS A 32 6.87 -6.85 13.06
CA LYS A 32 8.24 -7.13 12.65
C LYS A 32 8.51 -8.63 12.55
N GLY A 33 7.93 -9.42 13.43
CA GLY A 33 8.11 -10.87 13.39
C GLY A 33 7.47 -11.49 12.15
N GLU A 34 6.28 -11.04 11.79
CA GLU A 34 5.65 -11.52 10.56
C GLU A 34 6.50 -11.16 9.34
N PHE A 35 6.97 -9.94 9.29
CA PHE A 35 7.80 -9.47 8.18
C PHE A 35 9.09 -10.27 8.06
N ALA A 36 9.73 -10.57 9.18
CA ALA A 36 10.97 -11.34 9.18
C ALA A 36 10.75 -12.76 8.67
N GLY A 37 9.55 -13.31 8.84
CA GLY A 37 9.22 -14.65 8.39
C GLY A 37 8.94 -14.76 6.90
N GLY A 38 8.87 -13.65 6.19
CA GLY A 38 8.63 -13.60 4.75
C GLY A 38 7.94 -12.30 4.39
N HIS A 39 8.38 -11.66 3.31
CA HIS A 39 7.81 -10.40 2.86
C HIS A 39 8.13 -10.16 1.39
N ILE A 40 7.50 -9.16 0.81
CA ILE A 40 7.76 -8.79 -0.58
C ILE A 40 9.15 -8.15 -0.67
N LYS A 41 9.96 -8.59 -1.63
CA LYS A 41 11.29 -8.04 -1.83
C LYS A 41 11.20 -6.54 -2.08
N GLY A 42 11.99 -5.78 -1.35
CA GLY A 42 12.01 -4.32 -1.50
C GLY A 42 10.96 -3.60 -0.68
N SER A 43 10.09 -4.31 0.02
CA SER A 43 9.08 -3.65 0.85
C SER A 43 9.70 -3.09 2.12
N ILE A 44 9.05 -2.06 2.67
CA ILE A 44 9.43 -1.40 3.90
C ILE A 44 8.46 -1.87 4.97
N ASN A 45 8.95 -2.19 6.16
CA ASN A 45 8.08 -2.61 7.25
C ASN A 45 7.92 -1.50 8.29
N ILE A 46 6.70 -1.04 8.47
CA ILE A 46 6.32 -0.18 9.58
C ILE A 46 5.01 -0.74 10.10
N PRO A 47 5.00 -1.40 11.25
CA PRO A 47 3.76 -1.95 11.81
C PRO A 47 2.68 -0.87 11.95
N VAL A 48 1.43 -1.23 11.72
CA VAL A 48 0.35 -0.24 11.63
C VAL A 48 0.21 0.57 12.91
N ASP A 49 0.43 -0.02 14.07
CA ASP A 49 0.33 0.67 15.35
C ASP A 49 1.49 1.64 15.60
N GLN A 50 2.53 1.58 14.79
CA GLN A 50 3.67 2.47 14.88
C GLN A 50 3.71 3.48 13.73
N LEU A 51 2.82 3.34 12.77
CA LEU A 51 2.89 4.13 11.53
C LEU A 51 2.78 5.63 11.79
N GLN A 52 1.82 6.04 12.62
CA GLN A 52 1.60 7.47 12.90
C GLN A 52 2.87 8.15 13.44
N ASN A 53 3.68 7.42 14.21
CA ASN A 53 4.88 7.97 14.82
C ASN A 53 6.14 7.77 13.98
N ASN A 54 6.01 7.17 12.79
CA ASN A 54 7.15 6.85 11.94
C ASN A 54 6.98 7.37 10.52
N LEU A 55 6.15 8.38 10.33
CA LEU A 55 5.90 8.95 9.00
C LEU A 55 7.15 9.59 8.40
N SER A 56 8.14 9.94 9.23
CA SER A 56 9.40 10.47 8.73
C SER A 56 10.13 9.49 7.80
N LYS A 57 9.81 8.21 7.88
CA LYS A 57 10.38 7.20 7.00
C LYS A 57 9.75 7.23 5.60
N LEU A 58 8.67 8.00 5.43
CA LEU A 58 7.93 8.11 4.18
C LEU A 58 7.79 9.60 3.86
N GLN A 59 8.92 10.24 3.60
CA GLN A 59 8.96 11.72 3.55
C GLN A 59 8.22 12.33 2.37
N ASP A 60 8.20 11.67 1.23
CA ASP A 60 7.55 12.22 0.05
C ASP A 60 6.07 11.82 0.04
N LYS A 61 5.22 12.75 0.42
CA LYS A 61 3.79 12.49 0.54
C LYS A 61 3.08 12.36 -0.81
N ASN A 62 3.76 12.67 -1.89
CA ASN A 62 3.20 12.47 -3.24
C ASN A 62 3.66 11.17 -3.88
N LYS A 63 4.50 10.42 -3.19
CA LYS A 63 4.94 9.13 -3.68
C LYS A 63 3.81 8.12 -3.59
N THR A 64 3.66 7.28 -4.60
CA THR A 64 2.67 6.21 -4.56
C THR A 64 3.07 5.18 -3.51
N ILE A 65 2.14 4.84 -2.63
CA ILE A 65 2.35 3.85 -1.60
C ILE A 65 1.30 2.76 -1.75
N ILE A 66 1.74 1.52 -1.71
CA ILE A 66 0.87 0.35 -1.71
C ILE A 66 1.03 -0.31 -0.35
N THR A 67 -0.01 -0.28 0.48
CA THR A 67 0.04 -0.92 1.79
C THR A 67 -0.32 -2.39 1.66
N CYS A 68 0.26 -3.23 2.51
CA CYS A 68 -0.12 -4.64 2.58
C CYS A 68 0.00 -5.16 4.00
N CYS A 69 -0.70 -6.24 4.29
CA CYS A 69 -0.64 -6.92 5.58
C CYS A 69 -0.96 -8.40 5.34
N ALA A 70 -1.45 -9.12 6.35
CA ALA A 70 -1.76 -10.54 6.18
C ALA A 70 -3.01 -10.74 5.31
N SER A 71 -4.06 -9.94 5.53
CA SER A 71 -5.36 -10.15 4.88
C SER A 71 -6.05 -8.88 4.39
N GLY A 72 -5.47 -7.71 4.61
CA GLY A 72 -6.01 -6.46 4.09
C GLY A 72 -6.63 -5.52 5.12
N MET A 73 -6.88 -5.97 6.36
CA MET A 73 -7.51 -5.09 7.36
C MET A 73 -6.54 -4.05 7.90
N ARG A 74 -5.37 -4.50 8.34
CA ARG A 74 -4.36 -3.57 8.86
C ARG A 74 -3.87 -2.63 7.76
N SER A 75 -3.75 -3.12 6.54
CA SER A 75 -3.33 -2.29 5.43
C SER A 75 -4.40 -1.27 5.04
N GLY A 76 -5.67 -1.60 5.22
CA GLY A 76 -6.75 -0.63 5.03
C GLY A 76 -6.70 0.48 6.09
N SER A 77 -6.44 0.12 7.35
CA SER A 77 -6.25 1.11 8.41
C SER A 77 -5.04 2.00 8.13
N ALA A 78 -3.96 1.40 7.65
CA ALA A 78 -2.75 2.14 7.30
C ALA A 78 -3.02 3.15 6.19
N LYS A 79 -3.79 2.76 5.18
CA LYS A 79 -4.18 3.68 4.11
C LYS A 79 -4.91 4.89 4.69
N THR A 80 -5.85 4.67 5.60
CA THR A 80 -6.59 5.76 6.23
C THR A 80 -5.64 6.69 6.99
N ILE A 81 -4.71 6.13 7.76
CA ILE A 81 -3.72 6.93 8.49
C ILE A 81 -2.92 7.80 7.52
N LEU A 82 -2.44 7.21 6.43
CA LEU A 82 -1.63 7.94 5.47
C LEU A 82 -2.43 9.07 4.80
N LEU A 83 -3.65 8.78 4.36
CA LEU A 83 -4.49 9.80 3.73
C LEU A 83 -4.78 10.95 4.70
N ASN A 84 -5.01 10.64 5.99
CA ASN A 84 -5.27 11.66 6.99
C ASN A 84 -4.04 12.51 7.29
N ASN A 85 -2.87 12.05 6.90
CA ASN A 85 -1.61 12.79 7.08
C ASN A 85 -1.11 13.43 5.79
N GLY A 86 -1.96 13.54 4.77
CA GLY A 86 -1.65 14.29 3.57
C GLY A 86 -0.98 13.49 2.45
N TYR A 87 -0.90 12.17 2.58
CA TYR A 87 -0.40 11.35 1.50
C TYR A 87 -1.45 11.28 0.40
N THR A 88 -1.04 11.46 -0.84
CA THR A 88 -1.98 11.73 -1.93
C THR A 88 -2.30 10.54 -2.81
N ASP A 89 -1.48 9.48 -2.77
CA ASP A 89 -1.66 8.35 -3.67
C ASP A 89 -1.37 7.05 -2.93
N VAL A 90 -2.38 6.53 -2.26
CA VAL A 90 -2.26 5.35 -1.41
C VAL A 90 -3.26 4.29 -1.84
N HIS A 91 -2.78 3.08 -2.00
CA HIS A 91 -3.59 1.93 -2.39
C HIS A 91 -3.50 0.84 -1.33
N ASN A 92 -4.62 0.23 -0.99
CA ASN A 92 -4.60 -0.94 -0.12
C ASN A 92 -4.36 -2.18 -0.97
N GLY A 93 -3.16 -2.74 -0.90
CA GLY A 93 -2.78 -3.90 -1.69
C GLY A 93 -3.30 -5.23 -1.14
N GLY A 94 -3.88 -5.22 0.07
CA GLY A 94 -4.45 -6.43 0.65
C GLY A 94 -3.42 -7.34 1.28
N GLY A 95 -3.62 -8.64 1.16
CA GLY A 95 -2.68 -9.63 1.68
C GLY A 95 -1.38 -9.62 0.90
N TRP A 96 -0.26 -9.65 1.62
CA TRP A 96 1.04 -9.51 0.96
C TRP A 96 1.35 -10.65 0.00
N GLY A 97 0.89 -11.86 0.32
CA GLY A 97 1.12 -12.99 -0.58
C GLY A 97 0.39 -12.82 -1.91
N SER A 98 -0.87 -12.37 -1.85
CA SER A 98 -1.64 -12.09 -3.04
C SER A 98 -1.04 -10.95 -3.84
N LEU A 99 -0.64 -9.88 -3.16
CA LEU A 99 0.00 -8.74 -3.81
C LEU A 99 1.30 -9.16 -4.48
N ASN A 100 2.10 -9.98 -3.81
CA ASN A 100 3.37 -10.44 -4.36
C ASN A 100 3.17 -11.20 -5.68
N GLY A 101 2.08 -11.88 -5.81
CA GLY A 101 1.76 -12.59 -7.06
C GLY A 101 1.32 -11.68 -8.20
N LYS A 102 1.07 -10.42 -7.92
CA LYS A 102 0.59 -9.45 -8.92
C LYS A 102 1.69 -8.49 -9.41
N ILE A 103 2.88 -8.63 -8.87
CA ILE A 103 3.96 -7.68 -9.20
C ILE A 103 5.22 -8.35 -9.71
#